data_6195332e37de24c2fee34a7e171ac601
#
_entry.id   6195332e37de24c2fee34a7e171ac601
#
_cell.length_a   1.000
_cell.length_b   1.000
_cell.length_c   1.000
_cell.angle_alpha   90.00
_cell.angle_beta   90.00
_cell.angle_gamma   90.00
#
_symmetry.space_group_name_H-M   'P 1'
#
loop_
_entity.id
_entity.type
_entity.pdbx_description
1 polymer ?
#
loop_
_entity_poly.entity_id
_entity_poly.type
_entity_poly.pdbx_seq_one_letter_code
_entity_poly.pdbx_strand_id
1 'polypeptide(L)'
;MSGRAKKTSGKAKARLNGIEIETCTAPEFNLSTKDVKLFLNELKKYMKLFKSAFVRVEQIQKSLTYLHGLLGNATRKNVEQIALGQKEKVRSLQYFVGQSQWETERVIAIHQGLIGETLGEEDGVALIDESSAVKQGTESVGVAAQYCGSVGKIANGQVGVYLGYASRKGYSLIKGKLFMPDPWFAEEHTEQRQACGVPQDLVFKTKPEIGLELLKSAIQRDNLSFSWVAADAL
;
A
#
# COMPACT_ATOMS: atom_id res chain seq x y z
N MET A 1 34.62 6.61 13.47
CA MET A 1 34.45 5.63 14.56
C MET A 1 33.13 4.90 14.33
N SER A 2 33.25 3.65 13.93
CA SER A 2 32.13 2.78 13.51
C SER A 2 31.44 2.24 14.76
N GLY A 3 30.19 2.67 15.02
CA GLY A 3 29.34 2.10 16.04
C GLY A 3 28.80 0.74 15.59
N ARG A 4 29.42 -0.33 16.05
CA ARG A 4 28.95 -1.70 15.85
C ARG A 4 27.61 -1.90 16.56
N ALA A 5 26.53 -2.07 15.82
CA ALA A 5 25.25 -2.54 16.36
C ALA A 5 25.45 -3.94 16.95
N LYS A 6 25.21 -4.10 18.26
CA LYS A 6 25.10 -5.42 18.89
C LYS A 6 23.83 -6.09 18.37
N LYS A 7 24.00 -7.13 17.54
CA LYS A 7 22.94 -8.07 17.18
C LYS A 7 22.57 -8.91 18.40
N THR A 8 21.54 -8.53 19.14
CA THR A 8 20.81 -9.46 20.01
C THR A 8 19.50 -9.79 19.32
N SER A 9 19.52 -10.77 18.42
CA SER A 9 18.30 -11.36 17.90
C SER A 9 17.75 -12.33 18.95
N GLY A 10 16.82 -11.88 19.76
CA GLY A 10 16.00 -12.76 20.58
C GLY A 10 15.06 -13.55 19.68
N LYS A 11 15.25 -14.86 19.56
CA LYS A 11 14.31 -15.75 18.89
C LYS A 11 13.16 -16.04 19.85
N ALA A 12 11.98 -15.51 19.57
CA ALA A 12 10.75 -15.94 20.23
C ALA A 12 10.16 -17.11 19.45
N LYS A 13 9.71 -18.16 20.16
CA LYS A 13 9.03 -19.31 19.55
C LYS A 13 7.53 -19.13 19.68
N ALA A 14 6.81 -19.13 18.56
CA ALA A 14 5.36 -19.20 18.52
C ALA A 14 4.92 -20.55 17.92
N ARG A 15 3.80 -21.10 18.39
CA ARG A 15 3.18 -22.30 17.81
C ARG A 15 1.95 -21.90 17.01
N LEU A 16 1.94 -22.22 15.72
CA LEU A 16 0.77 -22.10 14.87
C LEU A 16 0.43 -23.51 14.35
N ASN A 17 -0.76 -24.01 14.65
CA ASN A 17 -1.24 -25.34 14.23
C ASN A 17 -0.26 -26.51 14.55
N GLY A 18 0.43 -26.46 15.69
CA GLY A 18 1.37 -27.51 16.11
C GLY A 18 2.78 -27.39 15.49
N ILE A 19 3.01 -26.46 14.60
CA ILE A 19 4.31 -26.18 13.98
C ILE A 19 5.02 -25.08 14.79
N GLU A 20 6.24 -25.34 15.24
CA GLU A 20 7.09 -24.30 15.85
C GLU A 20 7.55 -23.34 14.77
N ILE A 21 7.12 -22.08 14.87
CA ILE A 21 7.57 -21.00 13.99
C ILE A 21 8.56 -20.14 14.78
N GLU A 22 9.77 -19.98 14.26
CA GLU A 22 10.70 -18.97 14.77
C GLU A 22 10.19 -17.58 14.39
N THR A 23 9.64 -16.84 15.36
CA THR A 23 9.29 -15.43 15.13
C THR A 23 10.55 -14.59 15.27
N CYS A 24 10.88 -13.89 14.21
CA CYS A 24 11.92 -12.85 14.26
C CYS A 24 11.34 -11.63 15.00
N THR A 25 11.83 -11.34 16.21
CA THR A 25 11.52 -10.07 16.87
C THR A 25 12.16 -8.94 16.06
N ALA A 26 11.40 -7.89 15.78
CA ALA A 26 11.94 -6.71 15.12
C ALA A 26 13.15 -6.19 15.93
N PRO A 27 14.28 -5.86 15.29
CA PRO A 27 15.44 -5.35 16.01
C PRO A 27 15.08 -4.03 16.69
N GLU A 28 15.43 -3.90 17.97
CA GLU A 28 15.34 -2.63 18.67
C GLU A 28 16.43 -1.69 18.16
N PHE A 29 16.03 -0.55 17.61
CA PHE A 29 16.93 0.49 17.15
C PHE A 29 16.98 1.63 18.18
N ASN A 30 18.12 1.82 18.81
CA ASN A 30 18.40 3.03 19.58
C ASN A 30 18.87 4.14 18.62
N LEU A 31 17.93 4.91 18.09
CA LEU A 31 18.21 6.02 17.19
C LEU A 31 18.57 7.29 18.00
N SER A 32 19.72 7.86 17.72
CA SER A 32 20.07 9.18 18.22
C SER A 32 19.28 10.28 17.49
N THR A 33 19.18 11.47 18.08
CA THR A 33 18.58 12.64 17.41
C THR A 33 19.25 12.94 16.06
N LYS A 34 20.54 12.63 15.91
CA LYS A 34 21.28 12.78 14.66
C LYS A 34 20.79 11.80 13.60
N ASP A 35 20.56 10.53 13.98
CA ASP A 35 20.05 9.49 13.06
C ASP A 35 18.65 9.84 12.58
N VAL A 36 17.78 10.31 13.47
CA VAL A 36 16.43 10.78 13.11
C VAL A 36 16.49 11.94 12.12
N LYS A 37 17.38 12.93 12.33
CA LYS A 37 17.55 14.05 11.38
C LYS A 37 18.06 13.57 10.01
N LEU A 38 19.00 12.63 9.98
CA LEU A 38 19.48 12.04 8.73
C LEU A 38 18.35 11.32 8.01
N PHE A 39 17.59 10.47 8.70
CA PHE A 39 16.44 9.78 8.14
C PHE A 39 15.39 10.74 7.55
N LEU A 40 15.05 11.82 8.27
CA LEU A 40 14.13 12.84 7.77
C LEU A 40 14.65 13.55 6.51
N ASN A 41 15.96 13.76 6.41
CA ASN A 41 16.56 14.33 5.20
C ASN A 41 16.48 13.35 4.01
N GLU A 42 16.74 12.07 4.24
CA GLU A 42 16.59 11.05 3.20
C GLU A 42 15.12 10.92 2.75
N LEU A 43 14.17 10.97 3.68
CA LEU A 43 12.75 10.97 3.33
C LEU A 43 12.37 12.19 2.47
N LYS A 44 12.92 13.37 2.74
CA LYS A 44 12.73 14.56 1.91
C LYS A 44 13.34 14.38 0.52
N LYS A 45 14.51 13.76 0.40
CA LYS A 45 15.11 13.43 -0.91
C LYS A 45 14.25 12.44 -1.67
N TYR A 46 13.81 11.38 -1.02
CA TYR A 46 12.88 10.40 -1.59
C TYR A 46 11.62 11.07 -2.14
N MET A 47 10.98 11.95 -1.38
CA MET A 47 9.78 12.67 -1.82
C MET A 47 10.02 13.58 -3.03
N LYS A 48 11.24 14.10 -3.23
CA LYS A 48 11.55 14.91 -4.41
C LYS A 48 11.46 14.11 -5.71
N LEU A 49 11.68 12.79 -5.66
CA LEU A 49 11.55 11.91 -6.84
C LEU A 49 10.11 11.93 -7.39
N PHE A 50 9.13 12.10 -6.52
CA PHE A 50 7.71 12.13 -6.89
C PHE A 50 7.20 13.53 -7.27
N LYS A 51 8.07 14.57 -7.30
CA LYS A 51 7.66 15.94 -7.57
C LYS A 51 6.84 16.08 -8.86
N SER A 52 7.20 15.34 -9.91
CA SER A 52 6.52 15.39 -11.20
C SER A 52 5.11 14.79 -11.21
N ALA A 53 4.71 14.07 -10.15
CA ALA A 53 3.37 13.52 -10.01
C ALA A 53 2.39 14.48 -9.32
N PHE A 54 2.87 15.60 -8.80
CA PHE A 54 2.07 16.60 -8.11
C PHE A 54 2.00 17.90 -8.88
N VAL A 55 0.80 18.46 -8.98
CA VAL A 55 0.56 19.73 -9.71
C VAL A 55 0.97 20.94 -8.87
N ARG A 56 0.83 20.84 -7.54
CA ARG A 56 1.05 21.95 -6.61
C ARG A 56 2.09 21.62 -5.54
N VAL A 57 2.84 22.62 -5.13
CA VAL A 57 3.87 22.47 -4.08
C VAL A 57 3.25 22.03 -2.74
N GLU A 58 2.05 22.48 -2.42
CA GLU A 58 1.33 22.10 -1.21
C GLU A 58 1.04 20.59 -1.17
N GLN A 59 0.81 19.96 -2.32
CA GLN A 59 0.59 18.51 -2.39
C GLN A 59 1.84 17.73 -1.98
N ILE A 60 3.02 18.21 -2.37
CA ILE A 60 4.31 17.62 -1.97
C ILE A 60 4.52 17.77 -0.45
N GLN A 61 4.15 18.92 0.12
CA GLN A 61 4.24 19.15 1.54
C GLN A 61 3.28 18.24 2.31
N LYS A 62 2.02 18.12 1.83
CA LYS A 62 1.02 17.23 2.44
C LYS A 62 1.40 15.76 2.35
N SER A 63 1.96 15.31 1.22
CA SER A 63 2.44 13.94 1.06
C SER A 63 3.58 13.64 2.05
N LEU A 64 4.52 14.57 2.23
CA LEU A 64 5.59 14.43 3.23
C LEU A 64 5.02 14.38 4.65
N THR A 65 4.06 15.25 4.99
CA THR A 65 3.37 15.24 6.29
C THR A 65 2.67 13.92 6.54
N TYR A 66 1.98 13.38 5.52
CA TYR A 66 1.29 12.10 5.60
C TYR A 66 2.27 10.94 5.84
N LEU A 67 3.38 10.89 5.09
CA LEU A 67 4.42 9.88 5.29
C LEU A 67 5.09 9.98 6.66
N HIS A 68 5.37 11.18 7.16
CA HIS A 68 5.86 11.36 8.54
C HIS A 68 4.88 10.77 9.56
N GLY A 69 3.58 10.97 9.36
CA GLY A 69 2.56 10.41 10.24
C GLY A 69 2.48 8.88 10.16
N LEU A 70 2.63 8.30 8.95
CA LEU A 70 2.67 6.84 8.78
C LEU A 70 3.90 6.21 9.47
N LEU A 71 5.04 6.89 9.45
CA LEU A 71 6.28 6.45 10.09
C LEU A 71 6.33 6.77 11.59
N GLY A 72 5.42 7.63 12.08
CA GLY A 72 5.34 8.02 13.48
C GLY A 72 4.71 6.95 14.38
N ASN A 73 4.66 7.25 15.68
CA ASN A 73 4.26 6.31 16.74
C ASN A 73 2.73 6.27 16.99
N ALA A 74 1.90 6.87 16.12
CA ALA A 74 0.46 6.83 16.30
C ALA A 74 -0.08 5.39 16.26
N THR A 75 -0.85 5.00 17.27
CA THR A 75 -1.49 3.67 17.38
C THR A 75 -2.49 3.43 16.25
N ARG A 76 -3.21 4.47 15.85
CA ARG A 76 -4.13 4.45 14.70
C ARG A 76 -3.61 5.38 13.62
N LYS A 77 -3.22 4.81 12.48
CA LYS A 77 -2.67 5.55 11.35
C LYS A 77 -3.76 5.95 10.34
N ASN A 78 -4.85 6.53 10.84
CA ASN A 78 -5.83 7.19 9.98
C ASN A 78 -5.47 8.66 9.74
N VAL A 79 -6.06 9.28 8.72
CA VAL A 79 -5.73 10.64 8.29
C VAL A 79 -5.91 11.68 9.40
N GLU A 80 -6.94 11.52 10.24
CA GLU A 80 -7.22 12.41 11.35
C GLU A 80 -6.12 12.36 12.43
N GLN A 81 -5.78 11.16 12.89
CA GLN A 81 -4.73 10.96 13.90
C GLN A 81 -3.35 11.37 13.38
N ILE A 82 -3.09 11.13 12.10
CA ILE A 82 -1.87 11.62 11.43
C ILE A 82 -1.84 13.15 11.45
N ALA A 83 -2.92 13.80 11.04
CA ALA A 83 -2.99 15.26 11.02
C ALA A 83 -2.77 15.86 12.41
N LEU A 84 -3.45 15.33 13.43
CA LEU A 84 -3.31 15.78 14.82
C LEU A 84 -1.87 15.58 15.33
N GLY A 85 -1.28 14.40 15.09
CA GLY A 85 0.10 14.10 15.49
C GLY A 85 1.15 14.97 14.80
N GLN A 86 0.91 15.39 13.56
CA GLN A 86 1.77 16.28 12.78
C GLN A 86 1.41 17.77 12.95
N LYS A 87 0.46 18.11 13.83
CA LYS A 87 -0.05 19.49 14.04
C LYS A 87 -0.56 20.14 12.73
N GLU A 88 -1.13 19.32 11.86
CA GLU A 88 -1.71 19.75 10.59
C GLU A 88 -3.23 19.90 10.72
N LYS A 89 -3.84 20.74 9.85
CA LYS A 89 -5.30 20.87 9.78
C LYS A 89 -5.91 19.58 9.25
N VAL A 90 -6.75 18.92 10.05
CA VAL A 90 -7.40 17.63 9.72
C VAL A 90 -8.08 17.68 8.34
N ARG A 91 -8.95 18.68 8.11
CA ARG A 91 -9.65 18.83 6.82
C ARG A 91 -8.71 19.00 5.64
N SER A 92 -7.58 19.68 5.81
CA SER A 92 -6.60 19.90 4.76
C SER A 92 -5.92 18.59 4.34
N LEU A 93 -5.58 17.75 5.32
CA LEU A 93 -4.97 16.45 5.02
C LEU A 93 -6.00 15.45 4.49
N GLN A 94 -7.24 15.49 4.98
CA GLN A 94 -8.37 14.70 4.44
C GLN A 94 -8.63 15.05 2.98
N TYR A 95 -8.68 16.35 2.63
CA TYR A 95 -8.82 16.81 1.25
C TYR A 95 -7.68 16.30 0.38
N PHE A 96 -6.44 16.39 0.87
CA PHE A 96 -5.27 15.92 0.13
C PHE A 96 -5.37 14.43 -0.20
N VAL A 97 -5.74 13.59 0.75
CA VAL A 97 -5.81 12.13 0.55
C VAL A 97 -7.04 11.71 -0.26
N GLY A 98 -8.19 12.37 -0.06
CA GLY A 98 -9.47 11.91 -0.60
C GLY A 98 -9.95 12.64 -1.86
N GLN A 99 -9.52 13.88 -2.11
CA GLN A 99 -10.10 14.71 -3.17
C GLN A 99 -9.05 15.42 -4.04
N SER A 100 -7.82 15.54 -3.56
CA SER A 100 -6.77 16.23 -4.32
C SER A 100 -6.35 15.39 -5.51
N GLN A 101 -6.35 15.99 -6.68
CA GLN A 101 -5.93 15.31 -7.90
C GLN A 101 -4.40 15.35 -8.02
N TRP A 102 -3.81 14.19 -8.20
CA TRP A 102 -2.41 13.95 -8.56
C TRP A 102 -2.33 12.84 -9.61
N GLU A 103 -1.20 12.77 -10.29
CA GLU A 103 -0.99 11.74 -11.31
C GLU A 103 -0.61 10.39 -10.66
N THR A 104 -1.61 9.61 -10.24
CA THR A 104 -1.42 8.31 -9.56
C THR A 104 -0.55 7.35 -10.37
N GLU A 105 -0.75 7.24 -11.68
CA GLU A 105 0.05 6.38 -12.55
C GLU A 105 1.52 6.83 -12.61
N ARG A 106 1.77 8.13 -12.49
CA ARG A 106 3.13 8.67 -12.39
C ARG A 106 3.80 8.30 -11.07
N VAL A 107 3.05 8.35 -9.95
CA VAL A 107 3.56 7.88 -8.64
C VAL A 107 3.92 6.41 -8.74
N ILE A 108 3.04 5.57 -9.30
CA ILE A 108 3.27 4.13 -9.45
C ILE A 108 4.47 3.85 -10.35
N ALA A 109 4.62 4.56 -11.48
CA ALA A 109 5.73 4.38 -12.39
C ALA A 109 7.08 4.70 -11.73
N ILE A 110 7.17 5.81 -10.99
CA ILE A 110 8.37 6.19 -10.24
C ILE A 110 8.66 5.13 -9.16
N HIS A 111 7.66 4.73 -8.41
CA HIS A 111 7.81 3.72 -7.34
C HIS A 111 8.28 2.37 -7.90
N GLN A 112 7.67 1.89 -8.99
CA GLN A 112 8.08 0.65 -9.65
C GLN A 112 9.53 0.74 -10.15
N GLY A 113 9.95 1.87 -10.75
CA GLY A 113 11.33 2.09 -11.15
C GLY A 113 12.31 2.00 -9.99
N LEU A 114 11.99 2.62 -8.84
CA LEU A 114 12.81 2.54 -7.63
C LEU A 114 12.91 1.10 -7.09
N ILE A 115 11.82 0.32 -7.17
CA ILE A 115 11.86 -1.11 -6.83
C ILE A 115 12.80 -1.85 -7.78
N GLY A 116 12.70 -1.61 -9.09
CA GLY A 116 13.58 -2.24 -10.10
C GLY A 116 15.05 -1.92 -9.84
N GLU A 117 15.39 -0.66 -9.57
CA GLU A 117 16.75 -0.21 -9.27
C GLU A 117 17.30 -0.80 -7.97
N THR A 118 16.48 -0.92 -6.93
CA THR A 118 16.93 -1.29 -5.59
C THR A 118 16.78 -2.77 -5.27
N LEU A 119 15.69 -3.38 -5.69
CA LEU A 119 15.33 -4.77 -5.39
C LEU A 119 15.37 -5.68 -6.61
N GLY A 120 15.42 -5.13 -7.85
CA GLY A 120 15.34 -5.90 -9.09
C GLY A 120 16.42 -6.98 -9.19
N GLU A 121 15.99 -8.20 -9.52
CA GLU A 121 16.82 -9.37 -9.83
C GLU A 121 16.12 -10.18 -10.94
N GLU A 122 16.91 -10.83 -11.82
CA GLU A 122 16.37 -11.63 -12.93
C GLU A 122 15.47 -12.77 -12.46
N ASP A 123 15.80 -13.40 -11.32
CA ASP A 123 15.03 -14.45 -10.66
C ASP A 123 14.00 -13.91 -9.65
N GLY A 124 13.66 -12.63 -9.74
CA GLY A 124 12.61 -12.00 -8.93
C GLY A 124 11.24 -12.64 -9.17
N VAL A 125 10.34 -12.42 -8.22
CA VAL A 125 8.97 -12.96 -8.21
C VAL A 125 7.96 -11.83 -8.16
N ALA A 126 7.03 -11.78 -9.12
CA ALA A 126 5.82 -10.97 -9.02
C ALA A 126 4.77 -11.75 -8.23
N LEU A 127 4.16 -11.11 -7.23
CA LEU A 127 3.21 -11.72 -6.31
C LEU A 127 1.84 -11.09 -6.50
N ILE A 128 0.81 -11.91 -6.74
CA ILE A 128 -0.57 -11.44 -6.82
C ILE A 128 -1.32 -12.01 -5.63
N ASP A 129 -1.91 -11.14 -4.83
CA ASP A 129 -2.68 -11.53 -3.65
C ASP A 129 -3.80 -10.52 -3.38
N GLU A 130 -4.77 -10.91 -2.56
CA GLU A 130 -5.86 -10.05 -2.14
C GLU A 130 -5.75 -9.69 -0.66
N SER A 131 -6.25 -8.51 -0.32
CA SER A 131 -6.39 -8.11 1.08
C SER A 131 -7.74 -7.47 1.32
N SER A 132 -8.33 -7.75 2.47
CA SER A 132 -9.66 -7.30 2.83
C SER A 132 -9.66 -6.38 4.04
N ALA A 133 -10.57 -5.39 4.00
CA ALA A 133 -10.85 -4.50 5.11
C ALA A 133 -12.34 -4.59 5.49
N VAL A 134 -12.63 -5.04 6.72
CA VAL A 134 -13.99 -5.08 7.24
C VAL A 134 -14.52 -3.64 7.40
N LYS A 135 -15.77 -3.43 6.99
CA LYS A 135 -16.48 -2.14 7.05
C LYS A 135 -17.76 -2.28 7.86
N GLN A 136 -18.17 -1.20 8.52
CA GLN A 136 -19.41 -1.16 9.29
C GLN A 136 -20.59 -0.60 8.48
N GLY A 137 -20.35 0.21 7.47
CA GLY A 137 -21.38 0.83 6.63
C GLY A 137 -21.43 0.23 5.24
N THR A 138 -22.42 0.67 4.46
CA THR A 138 -22.68 0.25 3.07
C THR A 138 -22.26 1.27 2.02
N GLU A 139 -21.92 2.49 2.44
CA GLU A 139 -21.67 3.63 1.54
C GLU A 139 -20.30 3.64 0.86
N SER A 140 -19.34 2.88 1.38
CA SER A 140 -17.99 2.88 0.77
C SER A 140 -17.98 2.06 -0.52
N VAL A 141 -17.34 2.57 -1.57
CA VAL A 141 -17.21 1.90 -2.88
C VAL A 141 -16.73 0.47 -2.74
N GLY A 142 -17.42 -0.47 -3.40
CA GLY A 142 -17.04 -1.90 -3.42
C GLY A 142 -17.31 -2.65 -2.11
N VAL A 143 -18.03 -2.06 -1.16
CA VAL A 143 -18.47 -2.76 0.05
C VAL A 143 -19.57 -3.74 -0.27
N ALA A 144 -19.39 -4.98 0.14
CA ALA A 144 -20.39 -6.05 0.05
C ALA A 144 -20.09 -7.15 1.07
N ALA A 145 -21.02 -8.07 1.25
CA ALA A 145 -20.78 -9.32 1.97
C ALA A 145 -19.86 -10.21 1.12
N GLN A 146 -18.60 -10.34 1.53
CA GLN A 146 -17.58 -11.11 0.83
C GLN A 146 -16.59 -11.73 1.82
N TYR A 147 -15.84 -12.72 1.37
CA TYR A 147 -14.85 -13.35 2.23
C TYR A 147 -13.77 -12.33 2.61
N CYS A 148 -13.57 -12.16 3.90
CA CYS A 148 -12.56 -11.26 4.45
C CYS A 148 -11.49 -12.09 5.18
N GLY A 149 -10.34 -12.30 4.52
CA GLY A 149 -9.23 -13.08 5.06
C GLY A 149 -8.73 -12.58 6.41
N SER A 150 -8.82 -11.27 6.68
CA SER A 150 -8.43 -10.66 7.97
C SER A 150 -9.25 -11.17 9.17
N VAL A 151 -10.45 -11.70 8.93
CA VAL A 151 -11.33 -12.26 9.96
C VAL A 151 -11.72 -13.72 9.68
N GLY A 152 -11.25 -14.31 8.60
CA GLY A 152 -11.45 -15.71 8.23
C GLY A 152 -12.90 -16.11 7.93
N LYS A 153 -13.77 -15.17 7.56
CA LYS A 153 -15.20 -15.41 7.28
C LYS A 153 -15.79 -14.40 6.30
N ILE A 154 -16.99 -14.69 5.80
CA ILE A 154 -17.78 -13.71 5.06
C ILE A 154 -18.18 -12.58 6.01
N ALA A 155 -17.83 -11.36 5.64
CA ALA A 155 -18.15 -10.15 6.39
C ALA A 155 -18.41 -9.00 5.42
N ASN A 156 -19.10 -7.97 5.91
CA ASN A 156 -19.24 -6.72 5.16
C ASN A 156 -17.87 -6.04 5.05
N GLY A 157 -17.36 -5.88 3.84
CA GLY A 157 -16.00 -5.36 3.66
C GLY A 157 -15.67 -4.98 2.23
N GLN A 158 -14.49 -4.41 2.07
CA GLN A 158 -13.85 -4.13 0.79
C GLN A 158 -12.69 -5.10 0.59
N VAL A 159 -12.47 -5.52 -0.66
CA VAL A 159 -11.32 -6.34 -1.06
C VAL A 159 -10.52 -5.58 -2.10
N GLY A 160 -9.21 -5.52 -1.93
CA GLY A 160 -8.28 -5.05 -2.93
C GLY A 160 -7.44 -6.20 -3.47
N VAL A 161 -7.16 -6.19 -4.76
CA VAL A 161 -6.19 -7.08 -5.40
C VAL A 161 -4.88 -6.32 -5.55
N TYR A 162 -3.78 -6.93 -5.18
CA TYR A 162 -2.48 -6.29 -5.10
C TYR A 162 -1.44 -7.05 -5.90
N LEU A 163 -0.53 -6.29 -6.51
CA LEU A 163 0.68 -6.79 -7.12
C LEU A 163 1.86 -6.38 -6.24
N GLY A 164 2.59 -7.35 -5.74
CA GLY A 164 3.83 -7.20 -5.01
C GLY A 164 5.02 -7.68 -5.83
N TYR A 165 6.21 -7.42 -5.33
CA TYR A 165 7.48 -7.92 -5.84
C TYR A 165 8.34 -8.44 -4.70
N ALA A 166 9.03 -9.54 -4.92
CA ALA A 166 10.01 -10.09 -3.98
C ALA A 166 11.26 -10.58 -4.70
N SER A 167 12.41 -10.40 -4.07
CA SER A 167 13.70 -10.93 -4.47
C SER A 167 14.54 -11.24 -3.22
N ARG A 168 15.78 -11.72 -3.40
CA ARG A 168 16.72 -11.89 -2.28
C ARG A 168 17.09 -10.57 -1.59
N LYS A 169 16.95 -9.45 -2.30
CA LYS A 169 17.25 -8.10 -1.76
C LYS A 169 16.13 -7.57 -0.89
N GLY A 170 14.90 -8.07 -1.04
CA GLY A 170 13.74 -7.63 -0.27
C GLY A 170 12.43 -7.76 -1.02
N TYR A 171 11.40 -7.13 -0.48
CA TYR A 171 10.06 -7.14 -1.09
C TYR A 171 9.39 -5.78 -0.97
N SER A 172 8.46 -5.50 -1.88
CA SER A 172 7.65 -4.29 -1.88
C SER A 172 6.31 -4.50 -2.56
N LEU A 173 5.31 -3.69 -2.20
CA LEU A 173 4.07 -3.58 -2.94
C LEU A 173 4.32 -2.69 -4.16
N ILE A 174 3.81 -3.07 -5.34
CA ILE A 174 3.92 -2.27 -6.57
C ILE A 174 2.66 -1.44 -6.78
N LYS A 175 1.51 -2.10 -6.85
CA LYS A 175 0.21 -1.50 -7.18
C LYS A 175 -0.93 -2.31 -6.58
N GLY A 176 -2.05 -1.64 -6.30
CA GLY A 176 -3.30 -2.30 -5.92
C GLY A 176 -4.48 -1.71 -6.67
N LYS A 177 -5.55 -2.50 -6.81
CA LYS A 177 -6.83 -2.08 -7.37
C LYS A 177 -7.96 -2.62 -6.51
N LEU A 178 -8.94 -1.76 -6.23
CA LEU A 178 -10.14 -2.17 -5.51
C LEU A 178 -10.95 -3.13 -6.38
N PHE A 179 -11.34 -4.26 -5.80
CA PHE A 179 -12.32 -5.16 -6.40
C PHE A 179 -13.71 -4.57 -6.21
N MET A 180 -14.44 -4.45 -7.32
CA MET A 180 -15.84 -4.02 -7.32
C MET A 180 -16.71 -5.26 -7.51
N PRO A 181 -17.46 -5.70 -6.46
CA PRO A 181 -18.34 -6.87 -6.57
C PRO A 181 -19.44 -6.69 -7.61
N ASP A 182 -19.84 -7.77 -8.26
CA ASP A 182 -20.86 -7.78 -9.32
C ASP A 182 -22.16 -7.03 -8.95
N PRO A 183 -22.74 -7.16 -7.73
CA PRO A 183 -23.94 -6.40 -7.36
C PRO A 183 -23.80 -4.88 -7.49
N TRP A 184 -22.60 -4.33 -7.40
CA TRP A 184 -22.36 -2.89 -7.58
C TRP A 184 -22.63 -2.41 -9.02
N PHE A 185 -22.72 -3.31 -9.99
CA PHE A 185 -23.00 -2.98 -11.40
C PHE A 185 -24.50 -3.00 -11.74
N ALA A 186 -25.36 -3.44 -10.82
CA ALA A 186 -26.80 -3.38 -10.96
C ALA A 186 -27.32 -1.93 -11.04
N GLU A 187 -28.48 -1.72 -11.69
CA GLU A 187 -29.07 -0.39 -11.88
C GLU A 187 -29.34 0.35 -10.56
N GLU A 188 -29.76 -0.39 -9.54
CA GLU A 188 -30.04 0.12 -8.19
C GLU A 188 -28.85 0.83 -7.51
N HIS A 189 -27.61 0.49 -7.91
CA HIS A 189 -26.39 1.14 -7.40
C HIS A 189 -25.88 2.28 -8.30
N THR A 190 -26.60 2.66 -9.35
CA THR A 190 -26.13 3.69 -10.30
C THR A 190 -25.90 5.03 -9.64
N GLU A 191 -26.85 5.50 -8.83
CA GLU A 191 -26.72 6.77 -8.11
C GLU A 191 -25.58 6.73 -7.11
N GLN A 192 -25.43 5.62 -6.39
CA GLN A 192 -24.35 5.43 -5.43
C GLN A 192 -22.97 5.44 -6.12
N ARG A 193 -22.82 4.75 -7.27
CA ARG A 193 -21.59 4.82 -8.07
C ARG A 193 -21.25 6.23 -8.49
N GLN A 194 -22.24 6.99 -8.97
CA GLN A 194 -22.05 8.39 -9.37
C GLN A 194 -21.64 9.27 -8.18
N ALA A 195 -22.34 9.15 -7.06
CA ALA A 195 -22.03 9.91 -5.84
C ALA A 195 -20.63 9.61 -5.31
N CYS A 196 -20.13 8.39 -5.50
CA CYS A 196 -18.79 7.96 -5.11
C CYS A 196 -17.71 8.25 -6.17
N GLY A 197 -18.06 8.84 -7.31
CA GLY A 197 -17.12 9.13 -8.39
C GLY A 197 -16.55 7.91 -9.11
N VAL A 198 -17.30 6.79 -9.12
CA VAL A 198 -16.92 5.60 -9.88
C VAL A 198 -17.02 5.89 -11.38
N PRO A 199 -15.96 5.61 -12.20
CA PRO A 199 -16.02 5.82 -13.63
C PRO A 199 -17.20 5.11 -14.28
N GLN A 200 -17.89 5.78 -15.19
CA GLN A 200 -19.09 5.23 -15.84
C GLN A 200 -18.79 4.06 -16.79
N ASP A 201 -17.57 4.05 -17.34
CA ASP A 201 -17.06 3.01 -18.24
C ASP A 201 -16.44 1.82 -17.49
N LEU A 202 -16.47 1.86 -16.14
CA LEU A 202 -15.99 0.72 -15.36
C LEU A 202 -16.91 -0.49 -15.58
N VAL A 203 -16.31 -1.59 -16.02
CA VAL A 203 -16.96 -2.90 -16.18
C VAL A 203 -16.55 -3.86 -15.08
N PHE A 204 -17.42 -4.82 -14.78
CA PHE A 204 -17.12 -5.89 -13.84
C PHE A 204 -15.89 -6.67 -14.29
N LYS A 205 -15.04 -7.00 -13.33
CA LYS A 205 -13.88 -7.88 -13.50
C LYS A 205 -13.72 -8.75 -12.27
N THR A 206 -13.43 -10.00 -12.50
CA THR A 206 -13.06 -10.94 -11.44
C THR A 206 -11.71 -10.55 -10.84
N LYS A 207 -11.42 -11.03 -9.64
CA LYS A 207 -10.13 -10.78 -8.98
C LYS A 207 -8.92 -11.28 -9.79
N PRO A 208 -8.95 -12.50 -10.40
CA PRO A 208 -7.89 -12.95 -11.31
C PRO A 208 -7.68 -12.03 -12.52
N GLU A 209 -8.77 -11.51 -13.13
CA GLU A 209 -8.65 -10.56 -14.24
C GLU A 209 -7.99 -9.25 -13.81
N ILE A 210 -8.33 -8.74 -12.61
CA ILE A 210 -7.67 -7.56 -12.02
C ILE A 210 -6.18 -7.86 -11.78
N GLY A 211 -5.86 -9.02 -11.20
CA GLY A 211 -4.46 -9.44 -10.98
C GLY A 211 -3.66 -9.50 -12.27
N LEU A 212 -4.24 -10.06 -13.33
CA LEU A 212 -3.63 -10.11 -14.66
C LEU A 212 -3.41 -8.72 -15.26
N GLU A 213 -4.36 -7.79 -15.09
CA GLU A 213 -4.19 -6.39 -15.52
C GLU A 213 -3.04 -5.69 -14.80
N LEU A 214 -2.97 -5.86 -13.47
CA LEU A 214 -1.89 -5.30 -12.68
C LEU A 214 -0.52 -5.82 -13.16
N LEU A 215 -0.42 -7.12 -13.39
CA LEU A 215 0.78 -7.77 -13.91
C LEU A 215 1.16 -7.24 -15.30
N LYS A 216 0.21 -7.21 -16.24
CA LYS A 216 0.43 -6.68 -17.59
C LYS A 216 0.90 -5.23 -17.55
N SER A 217 0.28 -4.41 -16.70
CA SER A 217 0.68 -3.00 -16.51
C SER A 217 2.11 -2.86 -15.98
N ALA A 218 2.55 -3.77 -15.09
CA ALA A 218 3.92 -3.76 -14.57
C ALA A 218 4.94 -4.19 -15.63
N ILE A 219 4.63 -5.22 -16.42
CA ILE A 219 5.47 -5.68 -17.54
C ILE A 219 5.63 -4.60 -18.61
N GLN A 220 4.54 -3.93 -18.98
CA GLN A 220 4.56 -2.88 -20.01
C GLN A 220 5.46 -1.68 -19.66
N ARG A 221 5.73 -1.43 -18.37
CA ARG A 221 6.65 -0.37 -17.96
C ARG A 221 8.12 -0.71 -18.14
N ASP A 222 8.43 -2.00 -18.29
CA ASP A 222 9.78 -2.55 -18.59
C ASP A 222 10.90 -2.00 -17.68
N ASN A 223 10.59 -1.79 -16.42
CA ASN A 223 11.54 -1.27 -15.43
C ASN A 223 11.63 -2.12 -14.17
N LEU A 224 11.17 -3.39 -14.24
CA LEU A 224 11.20 -4.36 -13.16
C LEU A 224 11.43 -5.76 -13.71
N SER A 225 12.59 -6.34 -13.40
CA SER A 225 12.95 -7.70 -13.83
C SER A 225 12.38 -8.74 -12.87
N PHE A 226 11.74 -9.79 -13.42
CA PHE A 226 11.32 -10.99 -12.70
C PHE A 226 11.12 -12.15 -13.67
N SER A 227 11.34 -13.37 -13.20
CA SER A 227 11.13 -14.59 -14.00
C SER A 227 9.95 -15.42 -13.50
N TRP A 228 9.40 -15.10 -12.33
CA TRP A 228 8.36 -15.89 -11.69
C TRP A 228 7.15 -15.05 -11.35
N VAL A 229 5.98 -15.68 -11.44
CA VAL A 229 4.72 -15.13 -10.94
C VAL A 229 4.15 -16.14 -9.95
N ALA A 230 3.80 -15.67 -8.76
CA ALA A 230 3.11 -16.46 -7.76
C ALA A 230 1.76 -15.81 -7.43
N ALA A 231 0.73 -16.62 -7.35
CA ALA A 231 -0.61 -16.23 -6.91
C ALA A 231 -1.16 -17.33 -6.03
N ASP A 232 -1.99 -16.96 -5.04
CA ASP A 232 -2.73 -17.95 -4.28
C ASP A 232 -3.87 -18.54 -5.16
N ALA A 233 -4.22 -19.79 -4.91
CA ALA A 233 -5.37 -20.42 -5.57
C ALA A 233 -6.65 -19.79 -5.02
N LEU A 234 -7.34 -19.03 -5.84
CA LEU A 234 -8.62 -18.37 -5.56
C LEU A 234 -9.79 -19.33 -5.81
#